data_d61d4926eb6702525df60c504503e0b1
#
_entry.id   d61d4926eb6702525df60c504503e0b1
#
_cell.length_a   1.000
_cell.length_b   1.000
_cell.length_c   1.000
_cell.angle_alpha   90.00
_cell.angle_beta   90.00
_cell.angle_gamma   90.00
#
_symmetry.space_group_name_H-M   'P 1'
#
loop_
_entity.id
_entity.type
_entity.pdbx_description
1 polymer ?
#
loop_
_entity_poly.entity_id
_entity_poly.type
_entity_poly.pdbx_seq_one_letter_code
_entity_poly.pdbx_strand_id
1 'polypeptide(L)'
;MKMNGIFKIMVMLATFSLVSCSDEDDLKPSESLGLPEMFSPAADADARVKEMYNDYGLWVRMDFTDWHEVTNAYLYEDVNNRMGATMIDDTCRENAIIFSQTLLSNVSKEFAKAYFPLELFFVKTYNGSWWAADYAQLGRSRFVLCWPNQMEGALPVTKEANPDYYYQDSLISGLIWKNFGTMIAQRFDEPIKEFVLAGKAYDNGEAYDNIREQYQKDGDEEKYDKAIDELCKNGGFLSGAGSGKFTTDFGDWLSLLVMESYDNIKKDYLDNSIARTAKYKVIVEFFKKYNWDIQAAGNKFRQKYNEYKATLPPPVEDDEEE
;
A
#
# COMPACT_ATOMS: atom_id res chain seq x y z
N MET A 1 43.66 9.23 56.39
CA MET A 1 42.69 8.26 55.77
C MET A 1 43.19 7.91 54.38
N LYS A 2 43.77 6.70 54.17
CA LYS A 2 44.32 6.30 52.84
C LYS A 2 43.15 5.87 51.97
N MET A 3 42.80 6.65 50.96
CA MET A 3 41.84 6.27 49.93
C MET A 3 42.36 5.03 49.19
N ASN A 4 41.54 3.95 49.18
CA ASN A 4 41.89 2.71 48.53
C ASN A 4 42.08 2.95 47.01
N GLY A 5 43.12 2.29 46.43
CA GLY A 5 43.49 2.44 45.03
C GLY A 5 42.33 2.26 44.03
N ILE A 6 41.35 1.43 44.37
CA ILE A 6 40.14 1.17 43.59
C ILE A 6 39.28 2.44 43.43
N PHE A 7 39.19 3.28 44.49
CA PHE A 7 38.39 4.53 44.41
C PHE A 7 39.06 5.58 43.51
N LYS A 8 40.40 5.59 43.45
CA LYS A 8 41.16 6.48 42.54
C LYS A 8 41.00 6.08 41.08
N ILE A 9 40.93 4.77 40.79
CA ILE A 9 40.71 4.25 39.44
C ILE A 9 39.27 4.53 39.00
N MET A 10 38.29 4.40 39.89
CA MET A 10 36.87 4.68 39.57
C MET A 10 36.62 6.18 39.33
N VAL A 11 37.26 7.08 40.06
CA VAL A 11 37.17 8.53 39.83
C VAL A 11 37.91 8.92 38.53
N MET A 12 39.01 8.25 38.17
CA MET A 12 39.69 8.50 36.90
C MET A 12 38.92 8.01 35.68
N LEU A 13 38.22 6.88 35.77
CA LEU A 13 37.33 6.39 34.72
C LEU A 13 36.06 7.27 34.55
N ALA A 14 35.53 7.81 35.65
CA ALA A 14 34.37 8.70 35.61
C ALA A 14 34.71 10.09 35.01
N THR A 15 35.95 10.55 35.13
CA THR A 15 36.37 11.82 34.50
C THR A 15 36.70 11.69 33.02
N PHE A 16 37.09 10.51 32.53
CA PHE A 16 37.26 10.28 31.08
C PHE A 16 35.95 10.15 30.32
N SER A 17 34.86 9.72 30.95
CA SER A 17 33.56 9.63 30.31
C SER A 17 32.82 10.97 30.21
N LEU A 18 33.28 12.04 30.86
CA LEU A 18 32.65 13.37 30.78
C LEU A 18 33.36 14.32 29.80
N VAL A 19 34.51 13.93 29.24
CA VAL A 19 35.22 14.77 28.25
C VAL A 19 34.94 14.36 26.80
N SER A 20 34.23 13.24 26.60
CA SER A 20 33.94 12.71 25.25
C SER A 20 32.69 13.28 24.56
N CYS A 21 32.00 14.24 25.17
CA CYS A 21 30.74 14.80 24.60
C CYS A 21 30.73 16.32 24.45
N SER A 22 31.89 16.98 24.41
CA SER A 22 31.90 18.47 24.32
C SER A 22 32.56 19.06 23.08
N ASP A 23 32.99 18.22 22.14
CA ASP A 23 33.51 18.67 20.84
C ASP A 23 32.78 17.98 19.66
N GLU A 24 31.48 17.81 19.73
CA GLU A 24 30.71 17.81 18.50
C GLU A 24 30.64 19.29 18.11
N ASP A 25 31.61 19.75 17.32
CA ASP A 25 31.46 20.93 16.49
C ASP A 25 30.05 20.88 15.89
N ASP A 26 29.32 22.01 15.99
CA ASP A 26 28.01 22.16 15.36
C ASP A 26 28.07 21.51 13.97
N LEU A 27 27.45 20.33 13.83
CA LEU A 27 27.39 19.63 12.56
C LEU A 27 26.70 20.61 11.61
N LYS A 28 27.52 21.36 10.86
CA LYS A 28 26.98 22.16 9.76
C LYS A 28 26.28 21.16 8.88
N PRO A 29 24.96 21.32 8.63
CA PRO A 29 24.27 20.49 7.67
C PRO A 29 25.15 20.44 6.43
N SER A 30 25.52 19.24 5.97
CA SER A 30 26.24 19.11 4.71
C SER A 30 25.47 19.91 3.68
N GLU A 31 26.19 20.67 2.83
CA GLU A 31 25.55 21.34 1.70
C GLU A 31 24.63 20.33 1.02
N SER A 32 23.43 20.81 0.61
CA SER A 32 22.44 19.97 -0.06
C SER A 32 23.14 19.10 -1.10
N LEU A 33 23.08 17.79 -0.94
CA LEU A 33 23.66 16.84 -1.88
C LEU A 33 22.87 16.80 -3.22
N GLY A 34 22.00 17.77 -3.47
CA GLY A 34 21.07 17.74 -4.62
C GLY A 34 19.99 16.65 -4.51
N LEU A 35 19.84 16.02 -3.34
CA LEU A 35 18.85 14.97 -3.10
C LEU A 35 17.42 15.36 -3.49
N PRO A 36 16.94 16.59 -3.24
CA PRO A 36 15.63 17.00 -3.72
C PRO A 36 15.50 16.95 -5.24
N GLU A 37 16.56 17.26 -5.97
CA GLU A 37 16.58 17.22 -7.45
C GLU A 37 16.61 15.78 -7.97
N MET A 38 17.22 14.86 -7.22
CA MET A 38 17.28 13.43 -7.58
C MET A 38 15.95 12.69 -7.31
N PHE A 39 15.14 13.18 -6.37
CA PHE A 39 13.89 12.53 -5.93
C PHE A 39 12.65 13.37 -6.23
N SER A 40 12.68 14.10 -7.33
CA SER A 40 11.57 14.91 -7.83
C SER A 40 11.46 14.78 -9.35
N PRO A 41 10.28 15.06 -9.92
CA PRO A 41 10.12 15.10 -11.37
C PRO A 41 11.08 16.09 -12.00
N ALA A 42 11.68 15.72 -13.16
CA ALA A 42 12.54 16.61 -13.93
C ALA A 42 11.82 17.91 -14.34
N ALA A 43 12.58 18.96 -14.61
CA ALA A 43 12.02 20.26 -14.98
C ALA A 43 11.14 20.22 -16.24
N ASP A 44 11.43 19.33 -17.17
CA ASP A 44 10.70 19.10 -18.42
C ASP A 44 9.65 17.98 -18.33
N ALA A 45 9.46 17.35 -17.15
CA ALA A 45 8.42 16.34 -16.95
C ALA A 45 7.01 16.92 -17.21
N ASP A 46 6.07 16.02 -17.53
CA ASP A 46 4.64 16.38 -17.72
C ASP A 46 4.12 17.23 -16.55
N ALA A 47 3.41 18.30 -16.86
CA ALA A 47 2.90 19.24 -15.86
C ALA A 47 1.99 18.54 -14.83
N ARG A 48 1.22 17.54 -15.24
CA ARG A 48 0.33 16.75 -14.37
C ARG A 48 1.12 15.88 -13.39
N VAL A 49 2.24 15.31 -13.82
CA VAL A 49 3.16 14.55 -12.95
C VAL A 49 3.76 15.47 -11.88
N LYS A 50 4.18 16.68 -12.29
CA LYS A 50 4.68 17.69 -11.34
C LYS A 50 3.60 18.14 -10.35
N GLU A 51 2.37 18.33 -10.82
CA GLU A 51 1.23 18.68 -9.97
C GLU A 51 0.94 17.56 -8.94
N MET A 52 0.87 16.30 -9.36
CA MET A 52 0.69 15.15 -8.46
C MET A 52 1.79 15.09 -7.39
N TYR A 53 3.03 15.28 -7.77
CA TYR A 53 4.15 15.34 -6.82
C TYR A 53 4.02 16.53 -5.84
N ASN A 54 3.76 17.72 -6.33
CA ASN A 54 3.67 18.94 -5.51
C ASN A 54 2.48 18.90 -4.56
N ASP A 55 1.35 18.37 -5.02
CA ASP A 55 0.09 18.39 -4.28
C ASP A 55 -0.09 17.20 -3.34
N TYR A 56 0.41 16.03 -3.72
CA TYR A 56 0.18 14.78 -2.98
C TYR A 56 1.47 14.13 -2.45
N GLY A 57 2.63 14.60 -2.86
CA GLY A 57 3.92 13.98 -2.50
C GLY A 57 4.19 12.67 -3.23
N LEU A 58 3.36 12.26 -4.18
CA LEU A 58 3.51 11.04 -4.95
C LEU A 58 4.15 11.32 -6.30
N TRP A 59 5.34 10.79 -6.52
CA TRP A 59 6.00 10.87 -7.81
C TRP A 59 5.60 9.69 -8.71
N VAL A 60 4.82 9.97 -9.74
CA VAL A 60 4.46 9.00 -10.78
C VAL A 60 5.61 8.90 -11.76
N ARG A 61 6.22 7.73 -11.89
CA ARG A 61 7.40 7.48 -12.74
C ARG A 61 7.09 6.48 -13.83
N MET A 62 7.53 6.81 -15.04
CA MET A 62 7.42 5.97 -16.23
C MET A 62 8.74 5.86 -16.98
N ASP A 63 9.72 6.69 -16.58
CA ASP A 63 11.06 6.76 -17.17
C ASP A 63 12.10 6.41 -16.13
N PHE A 64 13.12 5.68 -16.58
CA PHE A 64 14.34 5.34 -15.84
C PHE A 64 15.43 4.98 -16.86
N THR A 65 16.68 5.18 -16.49
CA THR A 65 17.82 4.84 -17.35
C THR A 65 18.34 3.44 -17.07
N ASP A 66 18.16 2.98 -15.84
CA ASP A 66 18.64 1.69 -15.36
C ASP A 66 17.57 1.03 -14.48
N TRP A 67 17.37 -0.29 -14.60
CA TRP A 67 16.42 -1.04 -13.79
C TRP A 67 16.71 -0.96 -12.30
N HIS A 68 17.96 -0.69 -11.88
CA HIS A 68 18.32 -0.45 -10.48
C HIS A 68 17.56 0.74 -9.86
N GLU A 69 17.19 1.73 -10.67
CA GLU A 69 16.36 2.84 -10.23
C GLU A 69 14.98 2.36 -9.78
N VAL A 70 14.42 1.37 -10.48
CA VAL A 70 13.10 0.80 -10.16
C VAL A 70 13.17 -0.05 -8.91
N THR A 71 14.17 -0.93 -8.80
CA THR A 71 14.31 -1.86 -7.68
C THR A 71 14.93 -1.24 -6.43
N ASN A 72 15.58 -0.09 -6.56
CA ASN A 72 16.44 0.52 -5.53
C ASN A 72 17.57 -0.40 -5.06
N ALA A 73 18.11 -1.20 -5.98
CA ALA A 73 19.09 -2.25 -5.71
C ALA A 73 20.48 -1.93 -6.26
N TYR A 74 20.93 -0.69 -6.12
CA TYR A 74 22.19 -0.18 -6.72
C TYR A 74 23.46 -0.92 -6.31
N LEU A 75 23.44 -1.65 -5.21
CA LEU A 75 24.58 -2.44 -4.74
C LEU A 75 24.46 -3.91 -5.13
N TYR A 76 23.42 -4.29 -5.87
CA TYR A 76 23.18 -5.67 -6.24
C TYR A 76 23.66 -5.93 -7.68
N GLU A 77 24.51 -6.94 -7.85
CA GLU A 77 24.91 -7.43 -9.16
C GLU A 77 24.06 -8.66 -9.51
N ASP A 78 23.22 -8.53 -10.53
CA ASP A 78 22.45 -9.66 -11.06
C ASP A 78 23.29 -10.51 -12.01
N VAL A 79 24.17 -11.32 -11.44
CA VAL A 79 25.08 -12.23 -12.17
C VAL A 79 24.36 -13.24 -13.06
N ASN A 80 23.05 -13.40 -12.90
CA ASN A 80 22.23 -14.37 -13.64
C ASN A 80 21.25 -13.71 -14.61
N ASN A 81 21.25 -12.39 -14.74
CA ASN A 81 20.33 -11.59 -15.58
C ASN A 81 18.84 -11.92 -15.29
N ARG A 82 18.48 -12.09 -14.00
CA ARG A 82 17.13 -12.45 -13.56
C ARG A 82 16.32 -11.27 -13.04
N MET A 83 17.00 -10.17 -12.74
CA MET A 83 16.38 -8.93 -12.30
C MET A 83 16.28 -7.96 -13.47
N GLY A 84 15.27 -7.12 -13.44
CA GLY A 84 15.14 -6.09 -14.47
C GLY A 84 13.75 -5.46 -14.48
N ALA A 85 13.68 -4.35 -15.20
CA ALA A 85 12.44 -3.68 -15.53
C ALA A 85 12.57 -3.07 -16.93
N THR A 86 11.48 -2.97 -17.66
CA THR A 86 11.42 -2.26 -18.94
C THR A 86 10.39 -1.16 -18.87
N MET A 87 10.68 -0.03 -19.53
CA MET A 87 9.77 1.12 -19.59
C MET A 87 8.45 0.73 -20.27
N ILE A 88 7.37 1.38 -19.86
CA ILE A 88 6.05 1.23 -20.52
C ILE A 88 6.13 1.74 -21.96
N ASP A 89 5.24 1.23 -22.80
CA ASP A 89 5.09 1.73 -24.16
C ASP A 89 4.53 3.16 -24.14
N ASP A 90 5.02 4.04 -25.01
CA ASP A 90 4.58 5.44 -25.09
C ASP A 90 3.07 5.59 -25.25
N THR A 91 2.44 4.64 -25.95
CA THR A 91 0.99 4.57 -26.16
C THR A 91 0.17 4.34 -24.85
N CYS A 92 0.82 3.90 -23.77
CA CYS A 92 0.18 3.64 -22.48
C CYS A 92 0.39 4.76 -21.46
N ARG A 93 1.29 5.73 -21.73
CA ARG A 93 1.66 6.79 -20.78
C ARG A 93 0.49 7.69 -20.40
N GLU A 94 -0.31 8.08 -21.38
CA GLU A 94 -1.45 8.95 -21.16
C GLU A 94 -2.45 8.31 -20.17
N ASN A 95 -2.76 7.03 -20.37
CA ASN A 95 -3.64 6.30 -19.47
C ASN A 95 -3.04 6.12 -18.06
N ALA A 96 -1.74 5.93 -17.93
CA ALA A 96 -1.07 5.86 -16.62
C ALA A 96 -1.17 7.19 -15.85
N ILE A 97 -1.00 8.31 -16.55
CA ILE A 97 -1.15 9.66 -15.96
C ILE A 97 -2.61 9.90 -15.52
N ILE A 98 -3.57 9.64 -16.41
CA ILE A 98 -5.00 9.83 -16.12
C ILE A 98 -5.45 8.93 -14.97
N PHE A 99 -5.04 7.67 -14.97
CA PHE A 99 -5.31 6.75 -13.87
C PHE A 99 -4.81 7.31 -12.53
N SER A 100 -3.57 7.77 -12.50
CA SER A 100 -2.95 8.33 -11.28
C SER A 100 -3.67 9.61 -10.81
N GLN A 101 -4.03 10.50 -11.74
CA GLN A 101 -4.82 11.70 -11.41
C GLN A 101 -6.18 11.34 -10.82
N THR A 102 -6.86 10.34 -11.41
CA THR A 102 -8.18 9.90 -10.95
C THR A 102 -8.10 9.26 -9.57
N LEU A 103 -7.10 8.40 -9.33
CA LEU A 103 -6.80 7.82 -8.02
C LEU A 103 -6.62 8.92 -6.98
N LEU A 104 -5.76 9.90 -7.24
CA LEU A 104 -5.44 10.98 -6.31
C LEU A 104 -6.59 11.97 -6.11
N SER A 105 -7.44 12.18 -7.11
CA SER A 105 -8.59 13.11 -7.01
C SER A 105 -9.58 12.77 -5.90
N ASN A 106 -9.55 11.54 -5.41
CA ASN A 106 -10.43 11.04 -4.34
C ASN A 106 -9.72 10.99 -2.97
N VAL A 107 -8.52 11.59 -2.84
CA VAL A 107 -7.68 11.54 -1.64
C VAL A 107 -7.43 12.94 -1.11
N SER A 108 -7.38 13.07 0.21
CA SER A 108 -6.90 14.32 0.82
C SER A 108 -5.42 14.55 0.50
N LYS A 109 -5.07 15.74 0.01
CA LYS A 109 -3.69 16.15 -0.24
C LYS A 109 -2.84 16.10 1.04
N GLU A 110 -3.42 16.49 2.17
CA GLU A 110 -2.78 16.47 3.47
C GLU A 110 -2.43 15.04 3.90
N PHE A 111 -3.38 14.11 3.76
CA PHE A 111 -3.15 12.71 4.08
C PHE A 111 -2.11 12.07 3.16
N ALA A 112 -2.22 12.30 1.85
CA ALA A 112 -1.28 11.75 0.88
C ALA A 112 0.16 12.21 1.14
N LYS A 113 0.40 13.51 1.37
CA LYS A 113 1.73 14.03 1.71
C LYS A 113 2.34 13.41 2.97
N ALA A 114 1.50 13.09 3.96
CA ALA A 114 1.98 12.51 5.21
C ALA A 114 2.30 11.02 5.10
N TYR A 115 1.52 10.26 4.33
CA TYR A 115 1.51 8.80 4.46
C TYR A 115 1.63 8.02 3.16
N PHE A 116 1.39 8.62 1.99
CA PHE A 116 1.47 7.86 0.73
C PHE A 116 2.91 7.40 0.44
N PRO A 117 3.06 6.33 -0.35
CA PRO A 117 4.37 5.99 -0.90
C PRO A 117 4.92 7.20 -1.67
N LEU A 118 6.24 7.29 -1.76
CA LEU A 118 6.88 8.42 -2.44
C LEU A 118 6.84 8.26 -3.96
N GLU A 119 6.85 7.02 -4.45
CA GLU A 119 6.96 6.72 -5.87
C GLU A 119 5.96 5.65 -6.29
N LEU A 120 5.30 5.90 -7.42
CA LEU A 120 4.52 4.93 -8.16
C LEU A 120 5.15 4.75 -9.54
N PHE A 121 5.78 3.60 -9.78
CA PHE A 121 6.34 3.24 -11.07
C PHE A 121 5.32 2.50 -11.91
N PHE A 122 5.15 2.95 -13.14
CA PHE A 122 4.54 2.18 -14.21
C PHE A 122 5.62 1.64 -15.11
N VAL A 123 5.70 0.33 -15.25
CA VAL A 123 6.71 -0.38 -16.06
C VAL A 123 6.02 -1.38 -16.97
N LYS A 124 6.64 -1.76 -18.09
CA LYS A 124 6.10 -2.79 -18.98
C LYS A 124 6.28 -4.18 -18.38
N THR A 125 7.50 -4.46 -17.90
CA THR A 125 7.83 -5.71 -17.23
C THR A 125 8.66 -5.45 -15.98
N TYR A 126 8.50 -6.32 -14.99
CA TYR A 126 9.28 -6.27 -13.76
C TYR A 126 9.68 -7.68 -13.32
N ASN A 127 10.97 -7.85 -13.05
CA ASN A 127 11.54 -9.04 -12.46
C ASN A 127 12.35 -8.62 -11.23
N GLY A 128 11.80 -8.84 -10.03
CA GLY A 128 12.46 -8.48 -8.77
C GLY A 128 13.43 -9.53 -8.25
N SER A 129 13.39 -10.75 -8.82
CA SER A 129 14.25 -11.88 -8.47
C SER A 129 14.15 -12.99 -9.54
N TRP A 130 13.77 -14.21 -9.13
CA TRP A 130 13.65 -15.38 -10.02
C TRP A 130 12.44 -15.38 -10.96
N TRP A 131 11.41 -14.57 -10.66
CA TRP A 131 10.12 -14.59 -11.34
C TRP A 131 9.71 -13.21 -11.81
N ALA A 132 9.07 -13.16 -12.96
CA ALA A 132 8.32 -11.99 -13.40
C ALA A 132 7.18 -11.74 -12.39
N ALA A 133 6.90 -10.47 -12.13
CA ALA A 133 5.80 -10.05 -11.27
C ALA A 133 5.01 -8.94 -11.95
N ASP A 134 3.69 -8.96 -11.77
CA ASP A 134 2.80 -7.91 -12.29
C ASP A 134 2.86 -6.63 -11.46
N TYR A 135 3.33 -6.73 -10.23
CA TYR A 135 3.56 -5.61 -9.33
C TYR A 135 4.59 -5.95 -8.26
N ALA A 136 5.12 -4.91 -7.61
CA ALA A 136 5.99 -5.07 -6.45
C ALA A 136 5.80 -3.94 -5.45
N GLN A 137 5.78 -4.28 -4.17
CA GLN A 137 5.92 -3.34 -3.07
C GLN A 137 7.38 -3.35 -2.62
N LEU A 138 8.09 -2.23 -2.81
CA LEU A 138 9.50 -2.09 -2.44
C LEU A 138 9.63 -1.24 -1.19
N GLY A 139 9.73 -1.93 -0.06
CA GLY A 139 9.69 -1.28 1.24
C GLY A 139 8.37 -0.55 1.49
N ARG A 140 8.45 0.62 2.11
CA ARG A 140 7.29 1.47 2.44
C ARG A 140 7.19 2.74 1.59
N SER A 141 8.02 2.87 0.56
CA SER A 141 8.15 4.12 -0.19
C SER A 141 7.87 3.98 -1.68
N ARG A 142 7.92 2.78 -2.24
CA ARG A 142 7.82 2.57 -3.69
C ARG A 142 6.88 1.44 -4.03
N PHE A 143 5.96 1.70 -4.95
CA PHE A 143 5.12 0.69 -5.58
C PHE A 143 5.40 0.63 -7.06
N VAL A 144 5.58 -0.57 -7.59
CA VAL A 144 5.83 -0.84 -9.02
C VAL A 144 4.64 -1.59 -9.56
N LEU A 145 4.09 -1.15 -10.68
CA LEU A 145 2.97 -1.79 -11.37
C LEU A 145 3.33 -2.00 -12.84
N CYS A 146 3.20 -3.23 -13.33
CA CYS A 146 3.27 -3.52 -14.77
C CYS A 146 2.05 -2.92 -15.47
N TRP A 147 2.30 -2.20 -16.58
CA TRP A 147 1.26 -1.45 -17.28
C TRP A 147 1.44 -1.56 -18.81
N PRO A 148 0.50 -2.15 -19.55
CA PRO A 148 -0.74 -2.75 -19.08
C PRO A 148 -0.49 -3.95 -18.17
N ASN A 149 -1.35 -4.11 -17.17
CA ASN A 149 -1.26 -5.24 -16.25
C ASN A 149 -1.73 -6.52 -16.96
N GLN A 150 -1.04 -7.65 -16.70
CA GLN A 150 -1.32 -8.94 -17.32
C GLN A 150 -2.03 -9.90 -16.36
N MET A 151 -2.41 -9.46 -15.17
CA MET A 151 -3.16 -10.28 -14.22
C MET A 151 -4.47 -10.74 -14.84
N GLU A 152 -4.84 -11.98 -14.61
CA GLU A 152 -6.12 -12.54 -15.02
C GLU A 152 -7.27 -11.68 -14.49
N GLY A 153 -8.19 -11.30 -15.36
CA GLY A 153 -9.33 -10.46 -15.04
C GLY A 153 -9.06 -8.94 -15.06
N ALA A 154 -7.80 -8.49 -15.21
CA ALA A 154 -7.51 -7.08 -15.43
C ALA A 154 -7.99 -6.63 -16.82
N LEU A 155 -8.52 -5.41 -16.90
CA LEU A 155 -8.93 -4.83 -18.17
C LEU A 155 -7.70 -4.44 -19.01
N PRO A 156 -7.72 -4.64 -20.33
CA PRO A 156 -6.63 -4.22 -21.19
C PRO A 156 -6.56 -2.68 -21.23
N VAL A 157 -5.35 -2.14 -21.07
CA VAL A 157 -5.12 -0.71 -21.29
C VAL A 157 -5.07 -0.45 -22.79
N THR A 158 -5.98 0.39 -23.27
CA THR A 158 -6.06 0.79 -24.68
C THR A 158 -5.16 1.99 -24.98
N LYS A 159 -4.95 2.28 -26.29
CA LYS A 159 -4.19 3.48 -26.72
C LYS A 159 -4.98 4.76 -26.50
N GLU A 160 -6.30 4.69 -26.58
CA GLU A 160 -7.19 5.82 -26.34
C GLU A 160 -7.22 6.14 -24.85
N ALA A 161 -7.17 7.45 -24.53
CA ALA A 161 -7.31 7.92 -23.17
C ALA A 161 -8.65 7.51 -22.58
N ASN A 162 -8.63 6.83 -21.44
CA ASN A 162 -9.82 6.42 -20.72
C ASN A 162 -9.84 7.02 -19.30
N PRO A 163 -10.54 8.15 -19.08
CA PRO A 163 -10.62 8.80 -17.78
C PRO A 163 -11.33 7.95 -16.70
N ASP A 164 -12.13 6.98 -17.11
CA ASP A 164 -12.88 6.11 -16.21
C ASP A 164 -12.18 4.78 -15.92
N TYR A 165 -11.00 4.51 -16.50
CA TYR A 165 -10.28 3.24 -16.32
C TYR A 165 -10.08 2.89 -14.84
N TYR A 166 -9.72 3.86 -14.00
CA TYR A 166 -9.59 3.68 -12.55
C TYR A 166 -10.86 3.10 -11.90
N TYR A 167 -12.03 3.50 -12.35
CA TYR A 167 -13.31 3.01 -11.82
C TYR A 167 -13.74 1.70 -12.48
N GLN A 168 -13.34 1.44 -13.71
CA GLN A 168 -13.74 0.26 -14.48
C GLN A 168 -12.94 -0.97 -14.08
N ASP A 169 -11.65 -0.83 -13.83
CA ASP A 169 -10.79 -1.91 -13.39
C ASP A 169 -10.69 -1.99 -11.86
N SER A 170 -11.69 -2.66 -11.26
CA SER A 170 -11.73 -2.86 -9.80
C SER A 170 -10.60 -3.77 -9.30
N LEU A 171 -10.05 -4.65 -10.15
CA LEU A 171 -8.94 -5.54 -9.79
C LEU A 171 -7.67 -4.72 -9.57
N ILE A 172 -7.29 -3.89 -10.54
CA ILE A 172 -6.08 -3.07 -10.46
C ILE A 172 -6.22 -1.98 -9.39
N SER A 173 -7.36 -1.30 -9.32
CA SER A 173 -7.60 -0.29 -8.28
C SER A 173 -7.55 -0.90 -6.89
N GLY A 174 -8.16 -2.07 -6.68
CA GLY A 174 -8.12 -2.79 -5.40
C GLY A 174 -6.73 -3.25 -5.02
N LEU A 175 -5.97 -3.78 -5.98
CA LEU A 175 -4.57 -4.16 -5.81
C LEU A 175 -3.73 -2.98 -5.28
N ILE A 176 -3.85 -1.82 -5.93
CA ILE A 176 -3.10 -0.63 -5.54
C ILE A 176 -3.52 -0.18 -4.15
N TRP A 177 -4.81 -0.06 -3.87
CA TRP A 177 -5.28 0.41 -2.56
C TRP A 177 -4.89 -0.51 -1.42
N LYS A 178 -4.96 -1.82 -1.62
CA LYS A 178 -4.53 -2.80 -0.62
C LYS A 178 -3.04 -2.66 -0.30
N ASN A 179 -2.20 -2.55 -1.32
CA ASN A 179 -0.76 -2.39 -1.14
C ASN A 179 -0.40 -1.00 -0.57
N PHE A 180 -1.02 0.06 -1.07
CA PHE A 180 -0.85 1.42 -0.51
C PHE A 180 -1.25 1.44 0.97
N GLY A 181 -2.36 0.81 1.33
CA GLY A 181 -2.79 0.70 2.72
C GLY A 181 -1.75 0.02 3.60
N THR A 182 -1.16 -1.08 3.13
CA THR A 182 -0.07 -1.76 3.83
C THR A 182 1.16 -0.86 3.98
N MET A 183 1.55 -0.14 2.92
CA MET A 183 2.69 0.79 2.93
C MET A 183 2.45 1.99 3.84
N ILE A 184 1.24 2.55 3.82
CA ILE A 184 0.79 3.64 4.69
C ILE A 184 0.89 3.21 6.15
N ALA A 185 0.36 2.02 6.47
CA ALA A 185 0.38 1.49 7.83
C ALA A 185 1.81 1.25 8.36
N GLN A 186 2.76 0.95 7.49
CA GLN A 186 4.19 0.82 7.84
C GLN A 186 4.86 2.18 8.12
N ARG A 187 4.23 3.29 7.76
CA ARG A 187 4.76 4.65 8.00
C ARG A 187 4.22 5.28 9.27
N PHE A 188 3.23 4.68 9.92
CA PHE A 188 2.82 5.10 11.25
C PHE A 188 3.90 4.75 12.26
N ASP A 189 4.24 5.67 13.14
CA ASP A 189 5.19 5.43 14.25
C ASP A 189 4.67 4.32 15.16
N GLU A 190 3.35 4.32 15.40
CA GLU A 190 2.63 3.27 16.14
C GLU A 190 1.30 2.96 15.45
N PRO A 191 0.79 1.72 15.53
CA PRO A 191 -0.55 1.37 15.05
C PRO A 191 -1.62 2.28 15.67
N ILE A 192 -2.68 2.57 14.91
CA ILE A 192 -3.83 3.35 15.40
C ILE A 192 -4.47 2.59 16.57
N LYS A 193 -4.18 3.03 17.79
CA LYS A 193 -4.53 2.32 19.03
C LYS A 193 -6.02 1.97 19.11
N GLU A 194 -6.88 2.92 18.83
CA GLU A 194 -8.34 2.73 18.88
C GLU A 194 -8.80 1.70 17.85
N PHE A 195 -8.16 1.64 16.68
CA PHE A 195 -8.47 0.66 15.65
C PHE A 195 -8.07 -0.76 16.08
N VAL A 196 -6.89 -0.90 16.68
CA VAL A 196 -6.43 -2.18 17.22
C VAL A 196 -7.35 -2.66 18.34
N LEU A 197 -7.75 -1.76 19.27
CA LEU A 197 -8.60 -2.08 20.40
C LEU A 197 -10.07 -2.35 20.01
N ALA A 198 -10.51 -1.91 18.84
CA ALA A 198 -11.87 -2.15 18.35
C ALA A 198 -12.11 -3.59 17.89
N GLY A 199 -11.03 -4.37 17.72
CA GLY A 199 -11.07 -5.78 17.32
C GLY A 199 -10.34 -6.70 18.29
N LYS A 200 -10.05 -7.93 17.84
CA LYS A 200 -9.14 -8.83 18.55
C LYS A 200 -7.68 -8.43 18.31
N ALA A 201 -6.82 -8.81 19.23
CA ALA A 201 -5.38 -8.66 19.07
C ALA A 201 -4.87 -9.48 17.87
N TYR A 202 -3.85 -8.97 17.22
CA TYR A 202 -3.14 -9.69 16.15
C TYR A 202 -2.30 -10.83 16.75
N ASP A 203 -2.29 -11.97 16.07
CA ASP A 203 -1.62 -13.19 16.53
C ASP A 203 -0.50 -13.66 15.58
N ASN A 204 0.02 -12.77 14.74
CA ASN A 204 1.01 -13.09 13.69
C ASN A 204 0.53 -14.14 12.68
N GLY A 205 -0.77 -14.33 12.54
CA GLY A 205 -1.39 -15.26 11.60
C GLY A 205 -1.65 -16.66 12.16
N GLU A 206 -1.36 -16.92 13.44
CA GLU A 206 -1.47 -18.24 14.04
C GLU A 206 -2.88 -18.84 13.89
N ALA A 207 -3.93 -18.07 14.18
CA ALA A 207 -5.30 -18.55 14.06
C ALA A 207 -5.67 -18.87 12.59
N TYR A 208 -5.23 -18.02 11.65
CA TYR A 208 -5.45 -18.23 10.22
C TYR A 208 -4.69 -19.44 9.70
N ASP A 209 -3.43 -19.61 10.08
CA ASP A 209 -2.62 -20.74 9.67
C ASP A 209 -3.17 -22.06 10.20
N ASN A 210 -3.65 -22.11 11.43
CA ASN A 210 -4.32 -23.28 11.99
C ASN A 210 -5.58 -23.70 11.19
N ILE A 211 -6.39 -22.73 10.74
CA ILE A 211 -7.55 -23.00 9.88
C ILE A 211 -7.10 -23.56 8.53
N ARG A 212 -6.07 -22.99 7.90
CA ARG A 212 -5.50 -23.48 6.64
C ARG A 212 -4.92 -24.89 6.76
N GLU A 213 -4.18 -25.17 7.82
CA GLU A 213 -3.64 -26.50 8.08
C GLU A 213 -4.75 -27.55 8.27
N GLN A 214 -5.86 -27.17 8.91
CA GLN A 214 -7.00 -28.06 9.04
C GLN A 214 -7.64 -28.35 7.68
N TYR A 215 -7.82 -27.32 6.84
CA TYR A 215 -8.31 -27.49 5.47
C TYR A 215 -7.40 -28.38 4.62
N GLN A 216 -6.08 -28.26 4.76
CA GLN A 216 -5.13 -29.15 4.06
C GLN A 216 -5.25 -30.61 4.48
N LYS A 217 -5.77 -30.90 5.68
CA LYS A 217 -5.94 -32.26 6.21
C LYS A 217 -7.28 -32.90 5.80
N ASP A 218 -8.36 -32.15 5.83
CA ASP A 218 -9.71 -32.67 5.64
C ASP A 218 -10.35 -32.30 4.28
N GLY A 219 -9.86 -31.25 3.60
CA GLY A 219 -10.37 -30.78 2.31
C GLY A 219 -11.79 -30.22 2.35
N ASP A 220 -12.29 -29.90 3.55
CA ASP A 220 -13.66 -29.43 3.77
C ASP A 220 -13.74 -27.91 3.57
N GLU A 221 -14.14 -27.49 2.36
CA GLU A 221 -14.22 -26.09 1.95
C GLU A 221 -15.28 -25.32 2.74
N GLU A 222 -16.45 -25.93 2.99
CA GLU A 222 -17.53 -25.28 3.74
C GLU A 222 -17.09 -24.97 5.19
N LYS A 223 -16.40 -25.92 5.80
CA LYS A 223 -15.86 -25.76 7.15
C LYS A 223 -14.74 -24.71 7.19
N TYR A 224 -13.90 -24.68 6.16
CA TYR A 224 -12.86 -23.67 6.00
C TYR A 224 -13.46 -22.26 5.91
N ASP A 225 -14.40 -22.05 5.01
CA ASP A 225 -15.04 -20.75 4.79
C ASP A 225 -15.75 -20.26 6.05
N LYS A 226 -16.47 -21.15 6.72
CA LYS A 226 -17.13 -20.82 7.99
C LYS A 226 -16.14 -20.43 9.07
N ALA A 227 -15.02 -21.14 9.20
CA ALA A 227 -14.01 -20.84 10.20
C ALA A 227 -13.31 -19.48 9.93
N ILE A 228 -13.03 -19.16 8.65
CA ILE A 228 -12.51 -17.85 8.24
C ILE A 228 -13.52 -16.73 8.52
N ASP A 229 -14.77 -16.94 8.16
CA ASP A 229 -15.83 -15.94 8.43
C ASP A 229 -15.99 -15.67 9.92
N GLU A 230 -16.00 -16.70 10.78
CA GLU A 230 -16.05 -16.56 12.23
C GLU A 230 -14.83 -15.83 12.79
N LEU A 231 -13.61 -16.17 12.33
CA LEU A 231 -12.38 -15.48 12.70
C LEU A 231 -12.49 -13.98 12.39
N CYS A 232 -12.89 -13.67 11.17
CA CYS A 232 -12.98 -12.31 10.67
C CYS A 232 -14.07 -11.51 11.37
N LYS A 233 -15.29 -12.04 11.52
CA LYS A 233 -16.41 -11.38 12.21
C LYS A 233 -16.10 -11.10 13.67
N ASN A 234 -15.54 -12.07 14.37
CA ASN A 234 -15.24 -11.97 15.79
C ASN A 234 -14.04 -11.06 16.08
N GLY A 235 -13.09 -10.96 15.14
CA GLY A 235 -11.89 -10.15 15.28
C GLY A 235 -11.99 -8.76 14.68
N GLY A 236 -13.05 -8.49 13.89
CA GLY A 236 -13.17 -7.22 13.17
C GLY A 236 -12.26 -7.16 11.94
N PHE A 237 -11.80 -8.30 11.41
CA PHE A 237 -10.97 -8.40 10.23
C PHE A 237 -11.83 -8.55 8.96
N LEU A 238 -11.26 -8.16 7.81
CA LEU A 238 -11.89 -8.36 6.49
C LEU A 238 -11.38 -9.61 5.79
N SER A 239 -10.18 -10.05 6.15
CA SER A 239 -9.58 -11.28 5.63
C SER A 239 -8.89 -12.08 6.73
N GLY A 240 -8.71 -13.41 6.54
CA GLY A 240 -7.94 -14.23 7.46
C GLY A 240 -6.50 -13.72 7.64
N ALA A 241 -5.87 -13.27 6.56
CA ALA A 241 -4.53 -12.68 6.61
C ALA A 241 -4.47 -11.39 7.44
N GLY A 242 -5.56 -10.62 7.49
CA GLY A 242 -5.68 -9.42 8.31
C GLY A 242 -5.61 -9.70 9.82
N SER A 243 -5.95 -10.93 10.26
CA SER A 243 -5.82 -11.32 11.67
C SER A 243 -4.36 -11.36 12.16
N GLY A 244 -3.41 -11.51 11.24
CA GLY A 244 -2.00 -11.67 11.57
C GLY A 244 -1.31 -10.38 11.98
N LYS A 245 -1.66 -9.24 11.39
CA LYS A 245 -0.95 -7.98 11.65
C LYS A 245 -1.72 -6.73 11.22
N PHE A 246 -1.46 -5.65 11.94
CA PHE A 246 -2.08 -4.35 11.72
C PHE A 246 -1.95 -3.85 10.27
N THR A 247 -0.78 -3.99 9.65
CA THR A 247 -0.52 -3.43 8.31
C THR A 247 -1.39 -4.08 7.23
N THR A 248 -1.63 -5.39 7.34
CA THR A 248 -2.51 -6.11 6.41
C THR A 248 -3.97 -5.75 6.65
N ASP A 249 -4.41 -5.76 7.91
CA ASP A 249 -5.78 -5.40 8.30
C ASP A 249 -6.13 -3.96 7.89
N PHE A 250 -5.22 -3.01 8.14
CA PHE A 250 -5.39 -1.63 7.69
C PHE A 250 -5.48 -1.51 6.17
N GLY A 251 -4.64 -2.25 5.43
CA GLY A 251 -4.67 -2.28 3.97
C GLY A 251 -5.99 -2.82 3.42
N ASP A 252 -6.51 -3.89 4.01
CA ASP A 252 -7.80 -4.47 3.65
C ASP A 252 -8.94 -3.45 3.89
N TRP A 253 -8.96 -2.79 5.06
CA TRP A 253 -9.95 -1.76 5.38
C TRP A 253 -9.85 -0.53 4.48
N LEU A 254 -8.63 -0.06 4.19
CA LEU A 254 -8.45 1.08 3.28
C LEU A 254 -9.00 0.76 1.90
N SER A 255 -8.65 -0.40 1.34
CA SER A 255 -9.13 -0.85 0.03
C SER A 255 -10.65 -0.93 -0.01
N LEU A 256 -11.27 -1.54 0.99
CA LEU A 256 -12.73 -1.62 1.09
C LEU A 256 -13.38 -0.23 1.11
N LEU A 257 -12.87 0.67 1.96
CA LEU A 257 -13.48 2.00 2.17
C LEU A 257 -13.39 2.91 0.94
N VAL A 258 -12.33 2.81 0.13
CA VAL A 258 -12.16 3.65 -1.07
C VAL A 258 -12.86 3.08 -2.30
N MET A 259 -13.31 1.83 -2.26
CA MET A 259 -13.89 1.16 -3.43
C MET A 259 -15.34 0.72 -3.25
N GLU A 260 -15.83 0.72 -2.02
CA GLU A 260 -17.17 0.19 -1.75
C GLU A 260 -18.11 1.24 -1.17
N SER A 261 -19.38 1.14 -1.54
CA SER A 261 -20.44 1.99 -1.00
C SER A 261 -20.71 1.66 0.47
N TYR A 262 -21.14 2.69 1.22
CA TYR A 262 -21.55 2.48 2.61
C TYR A 262 -22.65 1.43 2.77
N ASP A 263 -23.62 1.42 1.86
CA ASP A 263 -24.75 0.48 1.95
C ASP A 263 -24.29 -0.98 1.79
N ASN A 264 -23.37 -1.24 0.87
CA ASN A 264 -22.78 -2.57 0.71
C ASN A 264 -21.89 -2.93 1.91
N ILE A 265 -21.01 -2.00 2.35
CA ILE A 265 -20.19 -2.23 3.54
C ILE A 265 -21.07 -2.54 4.75
N LYS A 266 -22.15 -1.76 4.94
CA LYS A 266 -23.07 -1.98 6.04
C LYS A 266 -23.70 -3.37 5.99
N LYS A 267 -24.27 -3.72 4.83
CA LYS A 267 -24.97 -5.00 4.61
C LYS A 267 -24.02 -6.19 4.77
N ASP A 268 -22.86 -6.15 4.12
CA ASP A 268 -22.01 -7.33 3.96
C ASP A 268 -21.03 -7.51 5.12
N TYR A 269 -20.69 -6.42 5.84
CA TYR A 269 -19.65 -6.46 6.88
C TYR A 269 -20.10 -5.98 8.27
N LEU A 270 -20.92 -4.89 8.35
CA LEU A 270 -21.18 -4.24 9.64
C LEU A 270 -22.39 -4.85 10.37
N ASP A 271 -23.47 -5.14 9.67
CA ASP A 271 -24.72 -5.62 10.27
C ASP A 271 -24.55 -6.97 10.99
N ASN A 272 -23.51 -7.72 10.64
CA ASN A 272 -23.24 -9.04 11.20
C ASN A 272 -22.01 -9.10 12.13
N SER A 273 -21.37 -7.96 12.44
CA SER A 273 -20.16 -7.92 13.27
C SER A 273 -20.02 -6.64 14.07
N ILE A 274 -20.08 -6.76 15.39
CA ILE A 274 -19.86 -5.63 16.32
C ILE A 274 -18.41 -5.11 16.18
N ALA A 275 -17.44 -6.01 16.06
CA ALA A 275 -16.04 -5.63 15.96
C ALA A 275 -15.73 -4.89 14.63
N ARG A 276 -16.30 -5.35 13.50
CA ARG A 276 -16.17 -4.62 12.22
C ARG A 276 -16.85 -3.26 12.29
N THR A 277 -18.03 -3.16 12.91
CA THR A 277 -18.72 -1.88 13.12
C THR A 277 -17.89 -0.92 13.96
N ALA A 278 -17.22 -1.40 15.00
CA ALA A 278 -16.36 -0.58 15.84
C ALA A 278 -15.12 -0.09 15.05
N LYS A 279 -14.43 -0.99 14.33
CA LYS A 279 -13.29 -0.62 13.49
C LYS A 279 -13.65 0.38 12.40
N TYR A 280 -14.78 0.17 11.70
CA TYR A 280 -15.28 1.08 10.69
C TYR A 280 -15.40 2.52 11.23
N LYS A 281 -16.06 2.69 12.38
CA LYS A 281 -16.21 4.01 12.99
C LYS A 281 -14.88 4.68 13.29
N VAL A 282 -13.95 3.93 13.86
CA VAL A 282 -12.62 4.45 14.22
C VAL A 282 -11.83 4.86 12.99
N ILE A 283 -11.79 4.01 11.95
CA ILE A 283 -10.97 4.28 10.77
C ILE A 283 -11.54 5.44 9.94
N VAL A 284 -12.86 5.58 9.83
CA VAL A 284 -13.49 6.73 9.17
C VAL A 284 -13.20 8.02 9.91
N GLU A 285 -13.32 8.03 11.25
CA GLU A 285 -12.96 9.20 12.06
C GLU A 285 -11.46 9.53 11.99
N PHE A 286 -10.60 8.53 11.85
CA PHE A 286 -9.17 8.75 11.62
C PHE A 286 -8.92 9.55 10.33
N PHE A 287 -9.52 9.16 9.20
CA PHE A 287 -9.34 9.85 7.93
C PHE A 287 -9.94 11.26 7.92
N LYS A 288 -11.04 11.50 8.63
CA LYS A 288 -11.62 12.84 8.79
C LYS A 288 -10.67 13.85 9.43
N LYS A 289 -9.76 13.41 10.31
CA LYS A 289 -8.72 14.28 10.91
C LYS A 289 -7.78 14.90 9.87
N TYR A 290 -7.70 14.27 8.69
CA TYR A 290 -6.91 14.71 7.53
C TYR A 290 -7.79 15.30 6.43
N ASN A 291 -9.00 15.72 6.74
CA ASN A 291 -9.96 16.26 5.78
C ASN A 291 -10.28 15.28 4.63
N TRP A 292 -10.24 13.97 4.90
CA TRP A 292 -10.56 12.95 3.91
C TRP A 292 -11.88 12.25 4.26
N ASP A 293 -12.92 12.56 3.47
CA ASP A 293 -14.17 11.77 3.47
C ASP A 293 -13.96 10.50 2.62
N ILE A 294 -13.33 9.51 3.24
CA ILE A 294 -12.98 8.26 2.55
C ILE A 294 -14.22 7.49 2.11
N GLN A 295 -15.32 7.58 2.85
CA GLN A 295 -16.56 6.88 2.47
C GLN A 295 -17.23 7.52 1.27
N ALA A 296 -17.14 8.85 1.10
CA ALA A 296 -17.60 9.51 -0.12
C ALA A 296 -16.79 9.05 -1.34
N ALA A 297 -15.47 8.83 -1.18
CA ALA A 297 -14.63 8.27 -2.25
C ALA A 297 -15.11 6.85 -2.66
N GLY A 298 -15.39 5.98 -1.69
CA GLY A 298 -15.91 4.63 -1.96
C GLY A 298 -17.30 4.63 -2.60
N ASN A 299 -18.20 5.48 -2.13
CA ASN A 299 -19.53 5.65 -2.74
C ASN A 299 -19.41 6.04 -4.21
N LYS A 300 -18.52 7.00 -4.52
CA LYS A 300 -18.25 7.45 -5.89
C LYS A 300 -17.65 6.33 -6.74
N PHE A 301 -16.67 5.61 -6.20
CA PHE A 301 -16.06 4.47 -6.91
C PHE A 301 -17.13 3.44 -7.28
N ARG A 302 -17.91 2.99 -6.31
CA ARG A 302 -18.95 1.96 -6.54
C ARG A 302 -20.04 2.42 -7.50
N GLN A 303 -20.45 3.68 -7.42
CA GLN A 303 -21.39 4.26 -8.37
C GLN A 303 -20.84 4.16 -9.81
N LYS A 304 -19.61 4.66 -10.05
CA LYS A 304 -18.95 4.64 -11.36
C LYS A 304 -18.73 3.23 -11.90
N TYR A 305 -18.31 2.32 -11.03
CA TYR A 305 -18.16 0.93 -11.38
C TYR A 305 -19.49 0.29 -11.81
N ASN A 306 -20.58 0.55 -11.09
CA ASN A 306 -21.90 0.04 -11.44
C ASN A 306 -22.42 0.64 -12.75
N GLU A 307 -22.19 1.94 -12.99
CA GLU A 307 -22.49 2.59 -14.28
C GLU A 307 -21.76 1.86 -15.43
N TYR A 308 -20.47 1.56 -15.26
CA TYR A 308 -19.69 0.80 -16.24
C TYR A 308 -20.23 -0.63 -16.41
N LYS A 309 -20.47 -1.36 -15.32
CA LYS A 309 -20.99 -2.75 -15.38
C LYS A 309 -22.33 -2.82 -16.13
N ALA A 310 -23.17 -1.81 -16.01
CA ALA A 310 -24.43 -1.74 -16.73
C ALA A 310 -24.28 -1.56 -18.25
N THR A 311 -23.09 -1.18 -18.74
CA THR A 311 -22.80 -1.08 -20.19
C THR A 311 -22.28 -2.39 -20.78
N LEU A 312 -21.90 -3.36 -19.94
CA LEU A 312 -21.37 -4.63 -20.39
C LEU A 312 -22.51 -5.56 -20.84
N PRO A 313 -22.28 -6.43 -21.84
CA PRO A 313 -23.26 -7.45 -22.19
C PRO A 313 -23.50 -8.37 -20.98
N PRO A 314 -24.73 -8.94 -20.87
CA PRO A 314 -25.00 -9.93 -19.84
C PRO A 314 -23.99 -11.10 -19.96
N PRO A 315 -23.61 -11.73 -18.84
CA PRO A 315 -22.78 -12.94 -18.88
C PRO A 315 -23.41 -13.94 -19.85
N VAL A 316 -22.60 -14.51 -20.72
CA VAL A 316 -23.02 -15.67 -21.51
C VAL A 316 -23.19 -16.79 -20.52
N GLU A 317 -24.41 -17.28 -20.34
CA GLU A 317 -24.64 -18.55 -19.64
C GLU A 317 -23.96 -19.62 -20.48
N ASP A 318 -22.86 -20.18 -20.01
CA ASP A 318 -22.30 -21.38 -20.61
C ASP A 318 -23.38 -22.46 -20.43
N ASP A 319 -24.05 -22.82 -21.52
CA ASP A 319 -24.92 -24.00 -21.55
C ASP A 319 -24.04 -25.17 -21.13
N GLU A 320 -24.22 -25.66 -19.90
CA GLU A 320 -23.60 -26.89 -19.44
C GLU A 320 -24.00 -27.98 -20.48
N GLU A 321 -23.05 -28.35 -21.35
CA GLU A 321 -23.22 -29.50 -22.21
C GLU A 321 -23.39 -30.71 -21.29
N GLU A 322 -24.63 -31.27 -21.31
CA GLU A 322 -24.99 -32.55 -20.68
C GLU A 322 -24.17 -33.74 -21.25
#